data_7add866dba5192800baa7b5766eb87e6
#
_entry.id   7add866dba5192800baa7b5766eb87e6
#
_cell.length_a   1.000
_cell.length_b   1.000
_cell.length_c   1.000
_cell.angle_alpha   90.00
_cell.angle_beta   90.00
_cell.angle_gamma   90.00
#
_symmetry.space_group_name_H-M   'P 1'
#
loop_
_entity.id
_entity.type
_entity.pdbx_description
1 polymer ?
#
loop_
_entity_poly.entity_id
_entity_poly.type
_entity_poly.pdbx_seq_one_letter_code
_entity_poly.pdbx_strand_id
1 'polypeptide(L)'
;MITKKDIHKDFTEKIKVIDGGICAVSKVEVAGVRDGKYGVSIIVCKNSDVVGVFTSNKVIAAPPVEYTKNTIENGKLSAIIANSGNANCFTGDQGVFDCETTVEIVSKILKFLKLKLQLLQLV
;
A
#
# COMPACT_ATOMS: atom_id res chain seq x y z
N MET A 1 10.24 -9.17 -12.82
CA MET A 1 9.02 -9.74 -13.43
C MET A 1 9.07 -11.25 -13.22
N ILE A 2 8.12 -11.83 -12.47
CA ILE A 2 8.07 -13.28 -12.26
C ILE A 2 7.67 -13.91 -13.59
N THR A 3 8.50 -14.82 -14.09
CA THR A 3 8.22 -15.53 -15.34
C THR A 3 7.55 -16.88 -15.05
N LYS A 4 6.91 -17.49 -16.05
CA LYS A 4 6.33 -18.84 -15.90
C LYS A 4 7.36 -19.89 -15.43
N LYS A 5 8.67 -19.65 -15.61
CA LYS A 5 9.76 -20.54 -15.17
C LYS A 5 10.01 -20.46 -13.65
N ASP A 6 9.60 -19.36 -13.04
CA ASP A 6 9.84 -19.12 -11.59
C ASP A 6 8.77 -19.76 -10.70
N ILE A 7 7.70 -20.28 -11.29
CA ILE A 7 6.62 -20.97 -10.56
C ILE A 7 6.96 -22.46 -10.50
N HIS A 8 7.05 -22.98 -9.28
CA HIS A 8 7.38 -24.39 -9.05
C HIS A 8 6.43 -25.32 -9.79
N LYS A 9 6.95 -26.36 -10.43
CA LYS A 9 6.23 -27.26 -11.36
C LYS A 9 4.93 -27.83 -10.76
N ASP A 10 4.91 -28.06 -9.44
CA ASP A 10 3.75 -28.60 -8.72
C ASP A 10 2.55 -27.63 -8.59
N PHE A 11 2.78 -26.33 -8.85
CA PHE A 11 1.73 -25.32 -8.84
C PHE A 11 1.18 -24.98 -10.21
N THR A 12 1.93 -25.30 -11.29
CA THR A 12 1.55 -24.89 -12.65
C THR A 12 0.27 -25.54 -13.15
N GLU A 13 -0.08 -26.70 -12.62
CA GLU A 13 -1.34 -27.38 -12.98
C GLU A 13 -2.58 -26.78 -12.29
N LYS A 14 -2.38 -26.08 -11.17
CA LYS A 14 -3.45 -25.52 -10.34
C LYS A 14 -3.60 -24.01 -10.44
N ILE A 15 -2.61 -23.32 -11.02
CA ILE A 15 -2.57 -21.85 -11.10
C ILE A 15 -2.65 -21.42 -12.56
N LYS A 16 -3.69 -20.65 -12.87
CA LYS A 16 -3.80 -19.96 -14.17
C LYS A 16 -3.17 -18.57 -14.06
N VAL A 17 -2.10 -18.36 -14.81
CA VAL A 17 -1.53 -17.00 -14.96
C VAL A 17 -2.43 -16.18 -15.88
N ILE A 18 -2.82 -15.00 -15.43
CA ILE A 18 -3.60 -14.05 -16.23
C ILE A 18 -2.77 -12.80 -16.50
N ASP A 19 -3.04 -12.13 -17.61
CA ASP A 19 -2.41 -10.85 -17.94
C ASP A 19 -3.09 -9.71 -17.17
N GLY A 20 -2.35 -8.59 -16.97
CA GLY A 20 -2.87 -7.38 -16.30
C GLY A 20 -2.47 -7.24 -14.84
N GLY A 21 -1.79 -8.24 -14.25
CA GLY A 21 -1.36 -8.17 -12.85
C GLY A 21 -2.54 -7.88 -11.91
N ILE A 22 -2.35 -6.98 -10.94
CA ILE A 22 -3.41 -6.63 -9.98
C ILE A 22 -4.62 -5.94 -10.65
N CYS A 23 -4.42 -5.28 -11.80
CA CYS A 23 -5.51 -4.66 -12.57
C CYS A 23 -6.42 -5.66 -13.27
N ALA A 24 -6.05 -6.94 -13.32
CA ALA A 24 -6.93 -8.00 -13.78
C ALA A 24 -8.08 -8.30 -12.81
N VAL A 25 -7.96 -7.84 -11.55
CA VAL A 25 -9.01 -7.93 -10.55
C VAL A 25 -10.01 -6.81 -10.78
N SER A 26 -11.28 -7.15 -10.94
CA SER A 26 -12.34 -6.15 -11.13
C SER A 26 -12.39 -5.17 -9.95
N LYS A 27 -12.62 -3.88 -10.24
CA LYS A 27 -12.69 -2.77 -9.26
C LYS A 27 -11.36 -2.40 -8.60
N VAL A 28 -10.23 -2.91 -9.08
CA VAL A 28 -8.91 -2.44 -8.69
C VAL A 28 -8.40 -1.46 -9.74
N GLU A 29 -8.06 -0.26 -9.29
CA GLU A 29 -7.47 0.81 -10.09
C GLU A 29 -6.08 1.12 -9.57
N VAL A 30 -5.12 1.33 -10.45
CA VAL A 30 -3.73 1.64 -10.09
C VAL A 30 -3.25 2.83 -10.89
N ALA A 31 -2.57 3.74 -10.23
CA ALA A 31 -1.87 4.85 -10.87
C ALA A 31 -0.53 5.08 -10.17
N GLY A 32 0.42 5.64 -10.88
CA GLY A 32 1.70 6.00 -10.29
C GLY A 32 2.51 6.89 -11.23
N VAL A 33 3.41 7.63 -10.61
CA VAL A 33 4.38 8.49 -11.29
C VAL A 33 5.74 8.33 -10.63
N ARG A 34 6.79 8.42 -11.43
CA ARG A 34 8.17 8.38 -10.96
C ARG A 34 8.99 9.46 -11.66
N ASP A 35 9.82 10.15 -10.87
CA ASP A 35 10.82 11.10 -11.33
C ASP A 35 12.16 10.74 -10.66
N GLY A 36 13.09 10.22 -11.43
CA GLY A 36 14.37 9.71 -10.94
C GLY A 36 14.17 8.60 -9.87
N LYS A 37 14.67 8.83 -8.66
CA LYS A 37 14.51 7.94 -7.51
C LYS A 37 13.18 8.14 -6.76
N TYR A 38 12.55 9.27 -6.95
CA TYR A 38 11.29 9.62 -6.28
C TYR A 38 10.10 9.09 -7.05
N GLY A 39 9.14 8.56 -6.35
CA GLY A 39 7.93 8.06 -6.97
C GLY A 39 6.79 7.98 -5.97
N VAL A 40 5.57 8.03 -6.50
CA VAL A 40 4.37 7.74 -5.74
C VAL A 40 3.45 6.86 -6.59
N SER A 41 2.82 5.91 -5.94
CA SER A 41 1.80 5.06 -6.57
C SER A 41 0.63 4.87 -5.63
N ILE A 42 -0.52 4.61 -6.21
CA ILE A 42 -1.74 4.35 -5.48
C ILE A 42 -2.46 3.15 -6.09
N ILE A 43 -2.95 2.29 -5.21
CA ILE A 43 -3.85 1.18 -5.55
C ILE A 43 -5.18 1.48 -4.88
N VAL A 44 -6.25 1.50 -5.64
CA VAL A 44 -7.60 1.78 -5.14
C VAL A 44 -8.46 0.55 -5.32
N CYS A 45 -9.12 0.11 -4.25
CA CYS A 45 -10.16 -0.91 -4.28
C CYS A 45 -11.20 -0.58 -3.21
N LYS A 46 -12.26 0.10 -3.60
CA LYS A 46 -13.28 0.64 -2.67
C LYS A 46 -13.95 -0.46 -1.85
N ASN A 47 -14.01 -0.26 -0.54
CA ASN A 47 -14.71 -1.14 0.42
C ASN A 47 -14.16 -2.57 0.48
N SER A 48 -12.86 -2.75 0.27
CA SER A 48 -12.22 -4.04 0.42
C SER A 48 -12.15 -4.45 1.89
N ASP A 49 -12.37 -5.73 2.15
CA ASP A 49 -12.00 -6.35 3.41
C ASP A 49 -10.50 -6.58 3.44
N VAL A 50 -9.89 -6.36 4.60
CA VAL A 50 -8.44 -6.44 4.76
C VAL A 50 -8.09 -7.28 5.96
N VAL A 51 -7.14 -8.20 5.76
CA VAL A 51 -6.37 -8.82 6.84
C VAL A 51 -4.94 -8.35 6.70
N GLY A 52 -4.45 -7.62 7.68
CA GLY A 52 -3.07 -7.16 7.72
C GLY A 52 -2.21 -8.01 8.63
N VAL A 53 -1.01 -8.35 8.19
CA VAL A 53 0.02 -8.94 9.04
C VAL A 53 1.15 -7.93 9.18
N PHE A 54 1.41 -7.53 10.41
CA PHE A 54 2.51 -6.62 10.72
C PHE A 54 3.56 -7.35 11.52
N THR A 55 4.78 -7.34 11.01
CA THR A 55 5.96 -7.67 11.79
C THR A 55 6.63 -6.36 12.18
N SER A 56 6.31 -5.85 13.35
CA SER A 56 6.99 -4.67 13.86
C SER A 56 7.78 -5.00 15.11
N ASN A 57 8.97 -4.43 15.22
CA ASN A 57 9.61 -4.32 16.50
C ASN A 57 8.72 -3.41 17.38
N LYS A 58 8.30 -3.92 18.53
CA LYS A 58 7.44 -3.16 19.45
C LYS A 58 8.09 -1.89 19.99
N VAL A 59 9.39 -1.76 19.86
CA VAL A 59 10.17 -0.63 20.39
C VAL A 59 10.33 0.50 19.38
N ILE A 60 10.36 0.17 18.08
CA ILE A 60 10.58 1.17 17.02
C ILE A 60 9.71 0.79 15.83
N ALA A 61 8.61 1.49 15.65
CA ALA A 61 7.79 1.38 14.46
C ALA A 61 7.93 2.65 13.62
N ALA A 62 8.04 2.49 12.30
CA ALA A 62 8.00 3.62 11.39
C ALA A 62 6.59 4.24 11.40
N PRO A 63 6.44 5.57 11.31
CA PRO A 63 5.14 6.24 11.29
C PRO A 63 4.12 5.64 10.33
N PRO A 64 4.45 5.25 9.08
CA PRO A 64 3.51 4.60 8.17
C PRO A 64 3.00 3.24 8.67
N VAL A 65 3.82 2.51 9.44
CA VAL A 65 3.42 1.20 10.01
C VAL A 65 2.37 1.40 11.10
N GLU A 66 2.62 2.32 12.02
CA GLU A 66 1.67 2.64 13.09
C GLU A 66 0.37 3.22 12.52
N TYR A 67 0.48 4.15 11.57
CA TYR A 67 -0.70 4.70 10.89
C TYR A 67 -1.54 3.61 10.23
N THR A 68 -0.89 2.72 9.48
CA THR A 68 -1.56 1.62 8.77
C THR A 68 -2.23 0.67 9.76
N LYS A 69 -1.53 0.27 10.81
CA LYS A 69 -2.06 -0.61 11.85
C LYS A 69 -3.36 -0.07 12.45
N ASN A 70 -3.36 1.20 12.84
CA ASN A 70 -4.54 1.86 13.40
C ASN A 70 -5.69 1.97 12.38
N THR A 71 -5.35 2.17 11.10
CA THR A 71 -6.35 2.32 10.03
C THR A 71 -7.09 1.01 9.74
N ILE A 72 -6.40 -0.14 9.78
CA ILE A 72 -7.00 -1.44 9.44
C ILE A 72 -7.70 -2.15 10.61
N GLU A 73 -7.69 -1.58 11.81
CA GLU A 73 -8.41 -2.16 12.97
C GLU A 73 -9.89 -2.44 12.68
N ASN A 74 -10.49 -1.70 11.77
CA ASN A 74 -11.88 -1.90 11.34
C ASN A 74 -12.04 -2.94 10.22
N GLY A 75 -10.97 -3.61 9.79
CA GLY A 75 -11.00 -4.62 8.74
C GLY A 75 -11.37 -4.11 7.34
N LYS A 76 -11.32 -2.79 7.11
CA LYS A 76 -11.69 -2.17 5.82
C LYS A 76 -10.56 -1.30 5.30
N LEU A 77 -10.32 -1.41 3.99
CA LEU A 77 -9.34 -0.61 3.27
C LEU A 77 -9.92 -0.15 1.93
N SER A 78 -9.63 1.07 1.52
CA SER A 78 -10.08 1.60 0.23
C SER A 78 -8.94 1.91 -0.72
N ALA A 79 -7.76 2.24 -0.19
CA ALA A 79 -6.58 2.48 -1.02
C ALA A 79 -5.28 2.21 -0.26
N ILE A 80 -4.24 1.92 -1.02
CA ILE A 80 -2.86 1.80 -0.57
C ILE A 80 -2.04 2.86 -1.31
N ILE A 81 -1.28 3.65 -0.57
CA ILE A 81 -0.35 4.63 -1.12
C ILE A 81 1.07 4.10 -0.86
N ALA A 82 1.90 4.13 -1.88
CA ALA A 82 3.31 3.78 -1.75
C ALA A 82 4.18 4.87 -2.35
N ASN A 83 5.25 5.25 -1.67
CA ASN A 83 6.26 6.16 -2.19
C ASN A 83 7.64 5.50 -2.22
N SER A 84 8.53 6.03 -3.04
CA SER A 84 9.92 5.63 -3.12
C SER A 84 10.87 6.83 -3.07
N GLY A 85 12.11 6.58 -2.67
CA GLY A 85 13.18 7.58 -2.66
C GLY A 85 13.27 8.43 -1.39
N ASN A 86 12.32 8.31 -0.48
CA ASN A 86 12.36 8.99 0.82
C ASN A 86 11.67 8.13 1.89
N ALA A 87 12.48 7.43 2.69
CA ALA A 87 11.97 6.57 3.75
C ALA A 87 11.48 7.41 4.95
N ASN A 88 10.26 7.15 5.39
CA ASN A 88 9.71 7.75 6.60
C ASN A 88 9.93 6.80 7.80
N CYS A 89 11.18 6.66 8.22
CA CYS A 89 11.57 5.89 9.40
C CYS A 89 12.58 6.69 10.22
N PHE A 90 12.47 6.63 11.55
CA PHE A 90 13.25 7.44 12.50
C PHE A 90 13.08 8.96 12.31
N THR A 91 11.93 9.39 11.86
CA THR A 91 11.63 10.79 11.52
C THR A 91 10.87 11.54 12.63
N GLY A 92 10.58 10.86 13.74
CA GLY A 92 9.89 11.46 14.88
C GLY A 92 8.51 12.01 14.52
N ASP A 93 8.11 13.09 15.18
CA ASP A 93 6.80 13.72 15.01
C ASP A 93 6.57 14.25 13.58
N GLN A 94 7.64 14.69 12.91
CA GLN A 94 7.53 15.10 11.51
C GLN A 94 7.06 13.97 10.61
N GLY A 95 7.56 12.76 10.83
CA GLY A 95 7.12 11.61 10.05
C GLY A 95 5.66 11.23 10.26
N VAL A 96 5.13 11.43 11.46
CA VAL A 96 3.70 11.25 11.75
C VAL A 96 2.88 12.29 10.99
N PHE A 97 3.29 13.57 11.09
CA PHE A 97 2.64 14.66 10.37
C PHE A 97 2.64 14.44 8.84
N ASP A 98 3.74 13.96 8.28
CA ASP A 98 3.87 13.67 6.85
C ASP A 98 2.90 12.53 6.42
N CYS A 99 2.73 11.50 7.25
CA CYS A 99 1.74 10.44 7.02
C CYS A 99 0.32 11.00 6.99
N GLU A 100 -0.06 11.78 8.00
CA GLU A 100 -1.38 12.37 8.11
C GLU A 100 -1.67 13.32 6.95
N THR A 101 -0.70 14.17 6.59
CA THR A 101 -0.81 15.11 5.46
C THR A 101 -0.99 14.36 4.15
N THR A 102 -0.20 13.31 3.91
CA THR A 102 -0.31 12.48 2.70
C THR A 102 -1.70 11.88 2.57
N VAL A 103 -2.20 11.28 3.64
CA VAL A 103 -3.53 10.67 3.67
C VAL A 103 -4.62 11.71 3.48
N GLU A 104 -4.47 12.90 4.09
CA GLU A 104 -5.44 13.98 3.92
C GLU A 104 -5.56 14.45 2.48
N ILE A 105 -4.42 14.67 1.81
CA ILE A 105 -4.38 15.07 0.40
C ILE A 105 -5.05 14.02 -0.48
N VAL A 106 -4.68 12.75 -0.33
CA VAL A 106 -5.25 11.66 -1.13
C VAL A 106 -6.73 11.46 -0.84
N SER A 107 -7.15 11.56 0.42
CA SER A 107 -8.57 11.47 0.80
C SER A 107 -9.42 12.55 0.14
N LYS A 108 -8.91 13.77 0.06
CA LYS A 108 -9.59 14.88 -0.62
C LYS A 108 -9.73 14.63 -2.13
N ILE A 109 -8.64 14.15 -2.76
CA ILE A 109 -8.61 13.85 -4.20
C ILE A 109 -9.59 12.71 -4.55
N LEU A 110 -9.54 11.63 -3.80
CA LEU A 110 -10.36 10.44 -4.03
C LEU A 110 -11.76 10.53 -3.42
N LYS A 111 -12.07 11.62 -2.71
CA LYS A 111 -13.34 11.81 -1.97
C LYS A 111 -13.63 10.67 -0.98
N PHE A 112 -12.60 10.09 -0.39
CA PHE A 112 -12.71 9.07 0.65
C PHE A 112 -12.61 9.68 2.04
N LEU A 113 -13.18 8.97 3.03
CA LEU A 113 -12.94 9.27 4.43
C LEU A 113 -11.50 8.87 4.81
N LYS A 114 -10.82 9.70 5.59
CA LYS A 114 -9.42 9.50 6.05
C LYS A 114 -9.14 8.10 6.64
N LEU A 115 -10.13 7.48 7.23
CA LEU A 115 -10.02 6.20 7.94
C LEU A 115 -9.90 4.96 7.05
N LYS A 116 -9.84 5.10 5.73
CA LYS A 116 -9.82 3.97 4.79
C LYS A 116 -8.58 3.93 3.89
N LEU A 117 -7.53 4.62 4.26
CA LEU A 117 -6.29 4.70 3.48
C LEU A 117 -5.13 4.05 4.22
N GLN A 118 -4.38 3.23 3.53
CA GLN A 118 -3.13 2.64 4.01
C GLN A 118 -1.94 3.33 3.39
N LEU A 119 -0.94 3.64 4.21
CA LEU A 119 0.36 4.11 3.76
C LEU A 119 1.36 2.95 3.74
N LEU A 120 1.91 2.69 2.56
CA LEU A 120 3.00 1.74 2.36
C LEU A 120 4.20 2.53 1.88
N GLN A 121 5.31 2.41 2.57
CA GLN A 121 6.54 3.06 2.18
C GLN A 121 7.51 2.03 1.62
N LEU A 122 7.87 2.20 0.35
CA LEU A 122 8.93 1.45 -0.30
C LEU A 122 10.19 2.32 -0.32
N VAL A 123 11.28 1.79 0.15
CA VAL A 123 12.61 2.45 0.12
C VAL A 123 13.29 2.19 -1.21
#